data_553e9f88d41cf3563058425fb3dc62fc
#
_entry.id   553e9f88d41cf3563058425fb3dc62fc
#
_cell.length_a   1.000
_cell.length_b   1.000
_cell.length_c   1.000
_cell.angle_alpha   90.00
_cell.angle_beta   90.00
_cell.angle_gamma   90.00
#
_symmetry.space_group_name_H-M   'P 1'
#
loop_
_entity.id
_entity.type
_entity.pdbx_description
1 polymer ?
#
loop_
_entity_poly.entity_id
_entity_poly.type
_entity_poly.pdbx_seq_one_letter_code
_entity_poly.pdbx_strand_id
1 'polypeptide(L)'
;MLRRISLITASAAMVTLSALPASAAVMQSGTHKLSFPHLSGVSAWGTYSKSSRGVKVNVCAKDTARSNFAAAADVEALNASRKSSSEVGAVSFGYHQTICRSMTLRYTSHLRVSEFTVNSKGQVTKRSKIKNIY
;
A
#
# COMPACT_ATOMS: atom_id res chain seq x y z
N MET A 1 59.02 -48.20 33.92
CA MET A 1 57.62 -47.75 34.23
C MET A 1 57.20 -46.79 33.16
N LEU A 2 56.34 -47.27 32.27
CA LEU A 2 55.79 -46.46 31.16
C LEU A 2 54.50 -45.84 31.62
N ARG A 3 54.45 -44.52 31.73
CA ARG A 3 53.20 -43.77 31.92
C ARG A 3 52.53 -43.55 30.57
N ARG A 4 51.34 -44.11 30.40
CA ARG A 4 50.49 -43.85 29.25
C ARG A 4 49.81 -42.49 29.42
N ILE A 5 50.07 -41.61 28.51
CA ILE A 5 49.38 -40.35 28.41
C ILE A 5 48.11 -40.60 27.53
N SER A 6 46.95 -40.50 28.12
CA SER A 6 45.70 -40.57 27.39
C SER A 6 45.43 -39.21 26.76
N LEU A 7 45.43 -39.18 25.44
CA LEU A 7 44.94 -38.03 24.68
C LEU A 7 43.41 -38.02 24.74
N ILE A 8 42.87 -37.02 25.37
CA ILE A 8 41.44 -36.71 25.32
C ILE A 8 41.23 -35.92 24.04
N THR A 9 40.66 -36.54 23.06
CA THR A 9 40.13 -35.85 21.89
C THR A 9 38.84 -35.15 22.25
N ALA A 10 38.91 -33.84 22.35
CA ALA A 10 37.72 -33.01 22.46
C ALA A 10 37.00 -33.00 21.12
N SER A 11 35.88 -33.68 21.02
CA SER A 11 34.97 -33.57 19.89
C SER A 11 34.29 -32.21 19.98
N ALA A 12 34.65 -31.30 19.11
CA ALA A 12 33.93 -30.07 18.92
C ALA A 12 32.59 -30.42 18.27
N ALA A 13 31.51 -30.35 19.04
CA ALA A 13 30.17 -30.41 18.51
C ALA A 13 29.94 -29.13 17.70
N MET A 14 29.97 -29.25 16.38
CA MET A 14 29.48 -28.19 15.51
C MET A 14 27.96 -28.10 15.72
N VAL A 15 27.58 -27.08 16.45
CA VAL A 15 26.18 -26.64 16.46
C VAL A 15 25.92 -26.04 15.09
N THR A 16 25.37 -26.81 14.19
CA THR A 16 24.81 -26.26 12.97
C THR A 16 23.62 -25.43 13.40
N LEU A 17 23.78 -24.12 13.43
CA LEU A 17 22.64 -23.22 13.42
C LEU A 17 21.89 -23.51 12.12
N SER A 18 20.86 -24.30 12.22
CA SER A 18 19.87 -24.39 11.16
C SER A 18 19.25 -23.00 11.03
N ALA A 19 19.62 -22.30 9.98
CA ALA A 19 18.96 -21.07 9.62
C ALA A 19 17.47 -21.38 9.53
N LEU A 20 16.67 -20.70 10.32
CA LEU A 20 15.21 -20.75 10.21
C LEU A 20 14.86 -20.48 8.75
N PRO A 21 13.99 -21.30 8.15
CA PRO A 21 13.63 -21.09 6.78
C PRO A 21 13.00 -19.70 6.67
N ALA A 22 13.52 -18.89 5.77
CA ALA A 22 13.03 -17.55 5.46
C ALA A 22 11.58 -17.56 4.93
N SER A 23 10.94 -18.70 4.85
CA SER A 23 9.58 -18.90 4.35
C SER A 23 8.50 -18.15 5.14
N ALA A 24 8.70 -17.83 6.40
CA ALA A 24 7.76 -17.05 7.18
C ALA A 24 7.79 -15.55 6.85
N ALA A 25 8.85 -15.05 6.21
CA ALA A 25 9.02 -13.64 5.86
C ALA A 25 8.58 -13.31 4.44
N VAL A 26 8.25 -14.29 3.61
CA VAL A 26 8.16 -14.17 2.15
C VAL A 26 6.78 -13.76 1.65
N MET A 27 5.82 -13.47 2.53
CA MET A 27 4.46 -13.07 2.11
C MET A 27 4.30 -11.57 1.92
N GLN A 28 5.39 -10.80 1.85
CA GLN A 28 5.30 -9.42 1.39
C GLN A 28 5.33 -9.44 -0.14
N SER A 29 4.16 -9.34 -0.76
CA SER A 29 4.12 -8.94 -2.15
C SER A 29 4.79 -7.57 -2.28
N GLY A 30 5.60 -7.38 -3.32
CA GLY A 30 6.27 -6.12 -3.57
C GLY A 30 5.28 -4.94 -3.61
N THR A 31 5.83 -3.75 -3.52
CA THR A 31 5.06 -2.52 -3.66
C THR A 31 4.72 -2.29 -5.13
N HIS A 32 3.46 -2.07 -5.42
CA HIS A 32 2.93 -1.79 -6.75
C HIS A 32 2.48 -0.34 -6.85
N LYS A 33 2.60 0.24 -8.04
CA LYS A 33 2.08 1.58 -8.32
C LYS A 33 0.59 1.52 -8.57
N LEU A 34 -0.15 2.49 -8.03
CA LEU A 34 -1.53 2.75 -8.39
C LEU A 34 -1.56 3.53 -9.70
N SER A 35 -2.39 3.10 -10.62
CA SER A 35 -2.61 3.78 -11.90
C SER A 35 -3.99 4.41 -11.89
N PHE A 36 -4.04 5.73 -11.78
CA PHE A 36 -5.28 6.48 -11.77
C PHE A 36 -5.79 6.78 -13.19
N PRO A 37 -7.10 6.87 -13.39
CA PRO A 37 -7.66 7.48 -14.58
C PRO A 37 -7.32 8.97 -14.57
N HIS A 38 -7.18 9.58 -15.72
CA HIS A 38 -6.82 10.99 -15.80
C HIS A 38 -8.05 11.89 -15.72
N LEU A 39 -8.07 12.79 -14.72
CA LEU A 39 -9.04 13.85 -14.60
C LEU A 39 -8.36 15.21 -14.67
N SER A 40 -8.84 16.10 -15.54
CA SER A 40 -8.30 17.45 -15.66
C SER A 40 -8.38 18.21 -14.32
N GLY A 41 -7.29 18.84 -13.91
CA GLY A 41 -7.18 19.57 -12.65
C GLY A 41 -6.74 18.72 -11.45
N VAL A 42 -6.61 17.42 -11.64
CA VAL A 42 -6.17 16.48 -10.61
C VAL A 42 -4.93 15.73 -11.10
N SER A 43 -3.93 15.61 -10.25
CA SER A 43 -2.84 14.65 -10.42
C SER A 43 -2.84 13.72 -9.23
N ALA A 44 -3.07 12.44 -9.48
CA ALA A 44 -3.11 11.43 -8.44
C ALA A 44 -2.08 10.34 -8.70
N TRP A 45 -1.47 9.86 -7.62
CA TRP A 45 -0.54 8.74 -7.65
C TRP A 45 -0.55 8.03 -6.31
N GLY A 46 0.07 6.90 -6.27
CA GLY A 46 0.19 6.15 -5.04
C GLY A 46 0.77 4.77 -5.25
N THR A 47 0.78 4.04 -4.17
CA THR A 47 1.30 2.67 -4.12
C THR A 47 0.38 1.79 -3.27
N TYR A 48 0.43 0.49 -3.52
CA TYR A 48 -0.18 -0.50 -2.66
C TYR A 48 0.73 -1.71 -2.48
N SER A 49 0.59 -2.37 -1.36
CA SER A 49 1.25 -3.65 -1.08
C SER A 49 0.31 -4.55 -0.29
N LYS A 50 0.29 -5.83 -0.66
CA LYS A 50 -0.52 -6.84 0.03
C LYS A 50 0.23 -7.37 1.24
N SER A 51 -0.48 -7.60 2.33
CA SER A 51 0.03 -8.21 3.54
C SER A 51 -1.00 -9.15 4.16
N SER A 52 -0.61 -9.90 5.17
CA SER A 52 -1.54 -10.76 5.92
C SER A 52 -2.64 -9.97 6.65
N ARG A 53 -2.44 -8.69 6.87
CA ARG A 53 -3.40 -7.80 7.56
C ARG A 53 -4.33 -7.06 6.63
N GLY A 54 -4.13 -7.17 5.32
CA GLY A 54 -4.87 -6.45 4.30
C GLY A 54 -3.95 -5.79 3.27
N VAL A 55 -4.41 -4.74 2.66
CA VAL A 55 -3.66 -4.01 1.64
C VAL A 55 -3.25 -2.65 2.19
N LYS A 56 -1.96 -2.42 2.33
CA LYS A 56 -1.43 -1.10 2.69
C LYS A 56 -1.46 -0.22 1.46
N VAL A 57 -2.12 0.91 1.56
CA VAL A 57 -2.28 1.88 0.48
C VAL A 57 -1.69 3.22 0.90
N ASN A 58 -0.96 3.84 -0.01
CA ASN A 58 -0.59 5.24 0.07
C ASN A 58 -1.14 5.93 -1.18
N VAL A 59 -1.95 6.97 -1.00
CA VAL A 59 -2.56 7.74 -2.08
C VAL A 59 -2.24 9.21 -1.91
N CYS A 60 -1.87 9.87 -3.00
CA CYS A 60 -1.58 11.28 -3.06
C CYS A 60 -2.47 11.95 -4.10
N ALA A 61 -2.91 13.16 -3.81
CA ALA A 61 -3.59 14.04 -4.74
C ALA A 61 -2.94 15.41 -4.76
N LYS A 62 -2.79 15.96 -5.95
CA LYS A 62 -2.26 17.31 -6.19
C LYS A 62 -3.27 18.09 -7.02
N ASP A 63 -3.57 19.29 -6.57
CA ASP A 63 -4.37 20.24 -7.33
C ASP A 63 -3.50 20.90 -8.41
N THR A 64 -3.85 20.70 -9.66
CA THR A 64 -3.13 21.24 -10.82
C THR A 64 -3.89 22.34 -11.54
N ALA A 65 -5.08 22.72 -11.06
CA ALA A 65 -5.90 23.76 -11.63
C ALA A 65 -6.07 24.96 -10.68
N ARG A 66 -5.94 26.15 -11.21
CA ARG A 66 -6.33 27.37 -10.48
C ARG A 66 -7.85 27.50 -10.52
N SER A 67 -8.51 26.86 -9.58
CA SER A 67 -9.98 26.86 -9.49
C SER A 67 -10.42 26.92 -8.03
N ASN A 68 -11.72 27.09 -7.81
CA ASN A 68 -12.33 27.03 -6.49
C ASN A 68 -12.63 25.60 -6.04
N PHE A 69 -12.15 24.60 -6.78
CA PHE A 69 -12.35 23.19 -6.48
C PHE A 69 -11.08 22.57 -5.95
N ALA A 70 -11.22 21.69 -4.98
CA ALA A 70 -10.15 20.85 -4.50
C ALA A 70 -9.95 19.65 -5.44
N ALA A 71 -8.72 19.18 -5.54
CA ALA A 71 -8.38 17.94 -6.22
C ALA A 71 -8.40 16.78 -5.24
N ALA A 72 -9.00 15.68 -5.61
CA ALA A 72 -9.10 14.52 -4.76
C ALA A 72 -8.88 13.21 -5.53
N ALA A 73 -8.40 12.22 -4.79
CA ALA A 73 -8.25 10.85 -5.27
C ALA A 73 -8.65 9.89 -4.18
N ASP A 74 -9.30 8.81 -4.52
CA ASP A 74 -9.62 7.73 -3.59
C ASP A 74 -9.18 6.36 -4.10
N VAL A 75 -8.93 5.50 -3.14
CA VAL A 75 -8.70 4.07 -3.33
C VAL A 75 -9.72 3.33 -2.49
N GLU A 76 -10.56 2.58 -3.14
CA GLU A 76 -11.63 1.83 -2.52
C GLU A 76 -11.31 0.34 -2.57
N ALA A 77 -11.43 -0.31 -1.43
CA ALA A 77 -11.34 -1.74 -1.30
C ALA A 77 -12.71 -2.38 -1.44
N LEU A 78 -12.78 -3.44 -2.20
CA LEU A 78 -13.96 -4.25 -2.36
C LEU A 78 -13.71 -5.63 -1.75
N ASN A 79 -14.72 -6.17 -1.07
CA ASN A 79 -14.70 -7.55 -0.60
C ASN A 79 -14.91 -8.56 -1.74
N ALA A 80 -14.93 -9.85 -1.42
CA ALA A 80 -15.13 -10.92 -2.41
C ALA A 80 -16.47 -10.79 -3.17
N SER A 81 -17.49 -10.20 -2.55
CA SER A 81 -18.80 -9.92 -3.19
C SER A 81 -18.82 -8.61 -3.98
N ARG A 82 -17.66 -7.97 -4.18
CA ARG A 82 -17.48 -6.68 -4.86
C ARG A 82 -18.24 -5.51 -4.21
N LYS A 83 -18.53 -5.62 -2.92
CA LYS A 83 -19.09 -4.51 -2.13
C LYS A 83 -17.94 -3.73 -1.50
N SER A 84 -18.10 -2.40 -1.38
CA SER A 84 -17.16 -1.54 -0.69
C SER A 84 -16.98 -2.00 0.76
N SER A 85 -15.75 -2.21 1.17
CA SER A 85 -15.39 -2.63 2.53
C SER A 85 -14.67 -1.53 3.29
N SER A 86 -13.84 -0.76 2.63
CA SER A 86 -13.12 0.39 3.18
C SER A 86 -12.56 1.27 2.05
N GLU A 87 -12.20 2.49 2.39
CA GLU A 87 -11.62 3.42 1.45
C GLU A 87 -10.59 4.33 2.13
N VAL A 88 -9.67 4.86 1.34
CA VAL A 88 -8.76 5.92 1.74
C VAL A 88 -8.71 6.96 0.64
N GLY A 89 -8.84 8.23 1.03
CA GLY A 89 -8.81 9.34 0.10
C GLY A 89 -7.86 10.43 0.52
N ALA A 90 -7.33 11.17 -0.46
CA ALA A 90 -6.55 12.38 -0.28
C ALA A 90 -7.24 13.54 -0.98
N VAL A 91 -7.34 14.68 -0.31
CA VAL A 91 -7.97 15.89 -0.84
C VAL A 91 -7.02 17.07 -0.67
N SER A 92 -6.69 17.73 -1.77
CA SER A 92 -5.82 18.91 -1.80
C SER A 92 -6.65 20.15 -2.16
N PHE A 93 -6.66 21.13 -1.26
CA PHE A 93 -7.44 22.37 -1.41
C PHE A 93 -6.64 23.55 -2.00
N GLY A 94 -5.40 23.36 -2.34
CA GLY A 94 -4.56 24.45 -2.80
C GLY A 94 -3.86 24.14 -4.12
N TYR A 95 -3.83 25.11 -5.02
CA TYR A 95 -3.11 25.01 -6.28
C TYR A 95 -1.65 24.58 -6.04
N HIS A 96 -1.22 23.53 -6.71
CA HIS A 96 0.08 22.89 -6.58
C HIS A 96 0.37 22.25 -5.21
N GLN A 97 -0.58 22.25 -4.28
CA GLN A 97 -0.43 21.51 -3.03
C GLN A 97 -0.66 20.01 -3.23
N THR A 98 0.14 19.23 -2.53
CA THR A 98 0.04 17.77 -2.51
C THR A 98 -0.36 17.31 -1.13
N ILE A 99 -1.37 16.46 -1.04
CA ILE A 99 -1.77 15.77 0.17
C ILE A 99 -1.67 14.27 -0.07
N CYS A 100 -1.05 13.56 0.87
CA CYS A 100 -0.96 12.10 0.86
C CYS A 100 -1.62 11.51 2.11
N ARG A 101 -2.24 10.35 1.95
CA ARG A 101 -2.83 9.56 3.02
C ARG A 101 -2.41 8.11 2.88
N SER A 102 -2.19 7.48 4.02
CA SER A 102 -1.86 6.05 4.08
C SER A 102 -2.84 5.33 5.00
N MET A 103 -3.26 4.14 4.60
CA MET A 103 -4.15 3.30 5.38
C MET A 103 -3.94 1.83 5.00
N THR A 104 -4.17 0.93 5.96
CA THR A 104 -4.30 -0.50 5.67
C THR A 104 -5.77 -0.83 5.52
N LEU A 105 -6.15 -1.23 4.30
CA LEU A 105 -7.50 -1.63 3.95
C LEU A 105 -7.68 -3.13 4.23
N ARG A 106 -8.54 -3.46 5.16
CA ARG A 106 -8.81 -4.85 5.55
C ARG A 106 -9.86 -5.48 4.64
N TYR A 107 -9.87 -6.81 4.60
CA TYR A 107 -10.87 -7.60 3.84
C TYR A 107 -10.93 -7.21 2.35
N THR A 108 -9.78 -6.91 1.77
CA THR A 108 -9.66 -6.43 0.39
C THR A 108 -9.46 -7.61 -0.55
N SER A 109 -10.42 -7.84 -1.44
CA SER A 109 -10.30 -8.78 -2.56
C SER A 109 -9.99 -8.07 -3.87
N HIS A 110 -10.46 -6.84 -4.01
CA HIS A 110 -10.27 -6.00 -5.19
C HIS A 110 -9.98 -4.56 -4.77
N LEU A 111 -9.20 -3.86 -5.58
CA LEU A 111 -8.99 -2.42 -5.45
C LEU A 111 -9.51 -1.70 -6.68
N ARG A 112 -10.12 -0.55 -6.47
CA ARG A 112 -10.45 0.39 -7.52
C ARG A 112 -10.09 1.81 -7.10
N VAL A 113 -9.84 2.65 -8.07
CA VAL A 113 -9.43 4.04 -7.87
C VAL A 113 -10.28 4.99 -8.68
N SER A 114 -10.42 6.20 -8.19
CA SER A 114 -11.01 7.32 -8.93
C SER A 114 -10.38 8.64 -8.54
N GLU A 115 -10.50 9.60 -9.43
CA GLU A 115 -10.15 11.00 -9.19
C GLU A 115 -11.42 11.84 -9.23
N PHE A 116 -11.44 12.90 -8.45
CA PHE A 116 -12.59 13.81 -8.44
C PHE A 116 -12.22 15.21 -7.99
N THR A 117 -13.08 16.16 -8.28
CA THR A 117 -12.99 17.52 -7.76
C THR A 117 -14.12 17.77 -6.77
N VAL A 118 -13.82 18.60 -5.77
CA VAL A 118 -14.72 18.88 -4.64
C VAL A 118 -14.84 20.39 -4.49
N ASN A 119 -16.05 20.89 -4.31
CA ASN A 119 -16.27 22.30 -4.02
C ASN A 119 -16.01 22.64 -2.53
N SER A 120 -16.13 23.91 -2.17
CA SER A 120 -15.94 24.39 -0.80
C SER A 120 -16.92 23.79 0.22
N LYS A 121 -18.02 23.22 -0.26
CA LYS A 121 -19.04 22.55 0.58
C LYS A 121 -18.78 21.05 0.74
N GLY A 122 -17.68 20.53 0.18
CA GLY A 122 -17.37 19.12 0.22
C GLY A 122 -18.14 18.25 -0.78
N GLN A 123 -18.81 18.86 -1.74
CA GLN A 123 -19.59 18.13 -2.76
C GLN A 123 -18.72 17.80 -3.97
N VAL A 124 -18.82 16.58 -4.46
CA VAL A 124 -18.15 16.14 -5.68
C VAL A 124 -18.77 16.88 -6.89
N THR A 125 -17.94 17.60 -7.63
CA THR A 125 -18.35 18.36 -8.81
C THR A 125 -18.03 17.67 -10.12
N LYS A 126 -16.95 16.91 -10.14
CA LYS A 126 -16.53 16.09 -11.27
C LYS A 126 -15.91 14.80 -10.75
N ARG A 127 -16.11 13.71 -11.47
CA ARG A 127 -15.48 12.42 -11.16
C ARG A 127 -14.96 11.78 -12.43
N SER A 128 -13.80 11.19 -12.37
CA SER A 128 -13.26 10.34 -13.41
C SER A 128 -14.06 9.03 -13.54
N LYS A 129 -13.77 8.27 -14.57
CA LYS A 129 -14.19 6.86 -14.59
C LYS A 129 -13.53 6.11 -13.42
N ILE A 130 -14.23 5.13 -12.87
CA ILE A 130 -13.65 4.23 -11.87
C ILE A 130 -12.74 3.25 -12.60
N LYS A 131 -11.55 3.05 -12.09
CA LYS A 131 -10.57 2.11 -12.65
C LYS A 131 -10.31 0.98 -11.67
N ASN A 132 -10.52 -0.23 -12.12
CA ASN A 132 -10.16 -1.43 -11.36
C ASN A 132 -8.63 -1.63 -11.44
N ILE A 133 -8.02 -1.93 -10.31
CA ILE A 133 -6.58 -2.22 -10.20
C ILE A 133 -6.37 -3.74 -10.28
N TYR A 134 -7.15 -4.53 -9.53
CA TYR A 134 -7.19 -5.99 -9.60
C TYR A 134 -8.49 -6.53 -9.03
#